data_9391755f704cac9ba766280d30aa5a43
#
_entry.id   9391755f704cac9ba766280d30aa5a43
#
_cell.length_a   1.000
_cell.length_b   1.000
_cell.length_c   1.000
_cell.angle_alpha   90.00
_cell.angle_beta   90.00
_cell.angle_gamma   90.00
#
_symmetry.space_group_name_H-M   'P 1'
#
loop_
_entity.id
_entity.type
_entity.pdbx_description
1 polymer ?
#
loop_
_entity_poly.entity_id
_entity_poly.type
_entity_poly.pdbx_seq_one_letter_code
_entity_poly.pdbx_strand_id
1 'polypeptide(L)'
;MKNNSSLENYAKSIDKNEIFSLMEELYPICRSITGEGVRKSLKILKKIIDLNIFEVSTGTKVFDWKVPNEWNIKDAYVKNKNGKKIIDFKKSNIHLVSYSVPINEKISLKDLKKHLHSLPKKPNSIPYVTSYYKKNWGFCLTDNKLKLMKDDYYNVKIDSSLKSGSLTYGEYFKKGKISDEILISTYICHPSLCNDNISGVAVSAILAKILTKINTYYSYRFIFIPETIGAITWLSKNNKNL
;
A
#
# COMPACT_ATOMS: atom_id res chain seq x y z
N MET A 1 -37.80 -10.26 -13.83
CA MET A 1 -37.19 -11.39 -13.12
C MET A 1 -36.15 -12.22 -13.90
N LYS A 2 -35.78 -11.86 -15.17
CA LYS A 2 -34.80 -12.65 -15.97
C LYS A 2 -33.31 -12.29 -15.73
N ASN A 3 -32.99 -11.28 -14.89
CA ASN A 3 -31.59 -10.84 -14.71
C ASN A 3 -30.85 -11.46 -13.50
N ASN A 4 -31.56 -12.15 -12.57
CA ASN A 4 -30.89 -12.74 -11.40
C ASN A 4 -30.07 -13.99 -11.76
N SER A 5 -30.51 -14.78 -12.76
CA SER A 5 -29.79 -15.99 -13.18
C SER A 5 -28.42 -15.69 -13.81
N SER A 6 -28.23 -14.53 -14.42
CA SER A 6 -26.95 -14.15 -15.02
C SER A 6 -25.92 -13.73 -13.95
N LEU A 7 -26.32 -12.95 -12.96
CA LEU A 7 -25.43 -12.52 -11.85
C LEU A 7 -24.99 -13.70 -10.98
N GLU A 8 -25.90 -14.61 -10.64
CA GLU A 8 -25.59 -15.83 -9.88
C GLU A 8 -24.63 -16.75 -10.67
N ASN A 9 -24.83 -16.88 -11.97
CA ASN A 9 -23.94 -17.66 -12.81
C ASN A 9 -22.55 -17.03 -12.92
N TYR A 10 -22.46 -15.70 -13.03
CA TYR A 10 -21.18 -15.00 -13.01
C TYR A 10 -20.50 -15.08 -11.63
N ALA A 11 -21.26 -14.95 -10.53
CA ALA A 11 -20.72 -15.12 -9.19
C ALA A 11 -20.15 -16.54 -8.96
N LYS A 12 -20.84 -17.57 -9.47
CA LYS A 12 -20.38 -18.96 -9.43
C LYS A 12 -19.17 -19.21 -10.34
N SER A 13 -18.96 -18.42 -11.37
CA SER A 13 -17.83 -18.51 -12.30
C SER A 13 -16.56 -17.80 -11.79
N ILE A 14 -16.61 -17.14 -10.62
CA ILE A 14 -15.43 -16.52 -10.00
C ILE A 14 -14.46 -17.64 -9.62
N ASP A 15 -13.32 -17.67 -10.27
CA ASP A 15 -12.23 -18.52 -9.83
C ASP A 15 -11.59 -17.91 -8.59
N LYS A 16 -11.79 -18.58 -7.43
CA LYS A 16 -11.16 -18.16 -6.17
C LYS A 16 -9.63 -18.08 -6.31
N ASN A 17 -9.04 -18.93 -7.15
CA ASN A 17 -7.61 -18.91 -7.41
C ASN A 17 -7.16 -17.62 -8.08
N GLU A 18 -8.00 -16.98 -8.89
CA GLU A 18 -7.66 -15.67 -9.50
C GLU A 18 -7.50 -14.57 -8.43
N ILE A 19 -8.36 -14.56 -7.41
CA ILE A 19 -8.25 -13.61 -6.29
C ILE A 19 -6.96 -13.86 -5.52
N PHE A 20 -6.67 -15.11 -5.16
CA PHE A 20 -5.45 -15.46 -4.42
C PHE A 20 -4.20 -15.18 -5.23
N SER A 21 -4.16 -15.52 -6.52
CA SER A 21 -3.01 -15.23 -7.40
C SER A 21 -2.74 -13.73 -7.50
N LEU A 22 -3.79 -12.90 -7.59
CA LEU A 22 -3.64 -11.45 -7.57
C LEU A 22 -3.09 -10.95 -6.22
N MET A 23 -3.56 -11.51 -5.11
CA MET A 23 -3.03 -11.18 -3.78
C MET A 23 -1.55 -11.57 -3.66
N GLU A 24 -1.16 -12.75 -4.14
CA GLU A 24 0.23 -13.22 -4.15
C GLU A 24 1.14 -12.33 -5.02
N GLU A 25 0.67 -11.88 -6.20
CA GLU A 25 1.42 -10.96 -7.05
C GLU A 25 1.60 -9.58 -6.38
N LEU A 26 0.58 -9.09 -5.66
CA LEU A 26 0.61 -7.80 -4.97
C LEU A 26 1.39 -7.85 -3.65
N TYR A 27 1.42 -8.99 -2.95
CA TYR A 27 1.95 -9.09 -1.59
C TYR A 27 3.41 -8.64 -1.44
N PRO A 28 4.37 -9.04 -2.30
CA PRO A 28 5.78 -8.68 -2.13
C PRO A 28 6.09 -7.21 -2.47
N ILE A 29 5.14 -6.47 -3.03
CA ILE A 29 5.37 -5.08 -3.45
C ILE A 29 5.34 -4.17 -2.22
N CYS A 30 6.45 -3.49 -1.94
CA CYS A 30 6.49 -2.47 -0.91
C CYS A 30 5.74 -1.22 -1.39
N ARG A 31 4.57 -0.99 -0.82
CA ARG A 31 3.73 0.19 -1.07
C ARG A 31 3.83 1.17 0.08
N SER A 32 3.58 2.44 -0.20
CA SER A 32 3.38 3.50 0.76
C SER A 32 2.35 4.50 0.20
N ILE A 33 2.19 5.64 0.84
CA ILE A 33 1.24 6.68 0.39
C ILE A 33 1.61 7.31 -0.96
N THR A 34 2.86 7.14 -1.41
CA THR A 34 3.37 7.54 -2.73
C THR A 34 4.37 6.50 -3.22
N GLY A 35 4.87 6.65 -4.45
CA GLY A 35 6.03 5.92 -4.97
C GLY A 35 5.73 4.76 -5.90
N GLU A 36 6.81 4.14 -6.37
CA GLU A 36 6.76 3.10 -7.39
C GLU A 36 5.98 1.84 -7.00
N GLY A 37 5.88 1.52 -5.71
CA GLY A 37 5.10 0.39 -5.25
C GLY A 37 3.61 0.52 -5.60
N VAL A 38 3.03 1.71 -5.42
CA VAL A 38 1.64 2.01 -5.82
C VAL A 38 1.49 1.91 -7.33
N ARG A 39 2.39 2.54 -8.11
CA ARG A 39 2.36 2.49 -9.58
C ARG A 39 2.44 1.06 -10.12
N LYS A 40 3.35 0.23 -9.58
CA LYS A 40 3.46 -1.18 -9.96
C LYS A 40 2.16 -1.93 -9.69
N SER A 41 1.57 -1.73 -8.52
CA SER A 41 0.30 -2.37 -8.15
C SER A 41 -0.84 -1.94 -9.08
N LEU A 42 -0.96 -0.65 -9.39
CA LEU A 42 -1.97 -0.15 -10.33
C LEU A 42 -1.75 -0.68 -11.76
N LYS A 43 -0.49 -0.84 -12.20
CA LYS A 43 -0.18 -1.47 -13.50
C LYS A 43 -0.58 -2.94 -13.55
N ILE A 44 -0.51 -3.67 -12.44
CA ILE A 44 -1.04 -5.04 -12.34
C ILE A 44 -2.55 -5.03 -12.49
N LEU A 45 -3.25 -4.15 -11.75
CA LEU A 45 -4.70 -4.02 -11.84
C LEU A 45 -5.16 -3.61 -13.25
N LYS A 46 -4.39 -2.76 -13.93
CA LYS A 46 -4.67 -2.34 -15.32
C LYS A 46 -4.67 -3.50 -16.33
N LYS A 47 -4.04 -4.62 -16.03
CA LYS A 47 -4.12 -5.83 -16.86
C LYS A 47 -5.46 -6.57 -16.73
N ILE A 48 -6.21 -6.30 -15.64
CA ILE A 48 -7.45 -6.99 -15.28
C ILE A 48 -8.67 -6.16 -15.68
N ILE A 49 -8.60 -4.84 -15.51
CA ILE A 49 -9.65 -3.86 -15.78
C ILE A 49 -9.06 -2.65 -16.53
N ASP A 50 -9.87 -1.93 -17.30
CA ASP A 50 -9.43 -0.72 -18.01
C ASP A 50 -9.25 0.47 -17.04
N LEU A 51 -8.23 0.36 -16.20
CA LEU A 51 -7.92 1.29 -15.14
C LEU A 51 -7.20 2.54 -15.68
N ASN A 52 -7.74 3.72 -15.43
CA ASN A 52 -7.05 4.98 -15.63
C ASN A 52 -6.15 5.28 -14.42
N ILE A 53 -4.90 5.65 -14.66
CA ILE A 53 -3.92 5.98 -13.61
C ILE A 53 -3.68 7.48 -13.65
N PHE A 54 -3.85 8.11 -12.51
CA PHE A 54 -3.69 9.56 -12.32
C PHE A 54 -2.54 9.85 -11.37
N GLU A 55 -1.87 10.97 -11.60
CA GLU A 55 -0.78 11.44 -10.77
C GLU A 55 -1.01 12.90 -10.35
N VAL A 56 -0.83 13.18 -9.07
CA VAL A 56 -0.93 14.53 -8.50
C VAL A 56 0.42 14.92 -7.93
N SER A 57 1.03 15.95 -8.51
CA SER A 57 2.40 16.35 -8.19
C SER A 57 2.58 16.76 -6.73
N THR A 58 3.76 16.46 -6.17
CA THR A 58 4.22 16.97 -4.88
C THR A 58 4.00 18.47 -4.78
N GLY A 59 3.53 18.93 -3.63
CA GLY A 59 3.25 20.35 -3.36
C GLY A 59 1.88 20.84 -3.84
N THR A 60 1.14 20.06 -4.63
CA THR A 60 -0.23 20.41 -5.02
C THR A 60 -1.08 20.59 -3.76
N LYS A 61 -1.77 21.72 -3.65
CA LYS A 61 -2.72 21.99 -2.58
C LYS A 61 -4.01 21.18 -2.81
N VAL A 62 -4.44 20.46 -1.79
CA VAL A 62 -5.66 19.62 -1.78
C VAL A 62 -6.42 19.94 -0.48
N PHE A 63 -7.41 20.82 -0.59
CA PHE A 63 -8.10 21.46 0.54
C PHE A 63 -7.10 22.20 1.45
N ASP A 64 -7.00 21.85 2.73
CA ASP A 64 -6.08 22.40 3.74
C ASP A 64 -4.72 21.68 3.79
N TRP A 65 -4.50 20.69 2.92
CA TRP A 65 -3.34 19.81 2.89
C TRP A 65 -2.53 19.99 1.60
N LYS A 66 -1.31 19.41 1.55
CA LYS A 66 -0.45 19.38 0.36
C LYS A 66 0.06 17.98 0.10
N VAL A 67 0.10 17.58 -1.18
CA VAL A 67 0.70 16.32 -1.61
C VAL A 67 2.17 16.25 -1.18
N PRO A 68 2.59 15.22 -0.43
CA PRO A 68 3.94 15.12 0.10
C PRO A 68 4.96 14.72 -0.97
N ASN A 69 6.23 14.75 -0.62
CA ASN A 69 7.30 14.19 -1.44
C ASN A 69 7.10 12.71 -1.69
N GLU A 70 7.48 12.26 -2.86
CA GLU A 70 7.44 10.86 -3.22
C GLU A 70 8.54 10.07 -2.51
N TRP A 71 8.14 8.94 -1.90
CA TRP A 71 9.03 8.02 -1.22
C TRP A 71 9.23 6.73 -2.00
N ASN A 72 10.51 6.33 -2.14
CA ASN A 72 10.88 5.06 -2.73
C ASN A 72 11.97 4.38 -1.90
N ILE A 73 12.00 3.05 -1.91
CA ILE A 73 12.94 2.22 -1.17
C ILE A 73 13.61 1.19 -2.09
N LYS A 74 14.92 1.04 -1.95
CA LYS A 74 15.71 0.02 -2.66
C LYS A 74 16.12 -1.13 -1.75
N ASP A 75 16.59 -0.82 -0.55
CA ASP A 75 17.03 -1.82 0.45
C ASP A 75 17.05 -1.22 1.87
N ALA A 76 16.85 -2.06 2.87
CA ALA A 76 17.02 -1.67 4.26
C ALA A 76 17.40 -2.88 5.12
N TYR A 77 18.34 -2.68 6.05
CA TYR A 77 18.75 -3.73 6.96
C TYR A 77 19.43 -3.21 8.22
N VAL A 78 19.47 -4.08 9.23
CA VAL A 78 20.32 -3.96 10.41
C VAL A 78 21.24 -5.19 10.45
N LYS A 79 22.58 -4.99 10.42
CA LYS A 79 23.58 -6.03 10.55
C LYS A 79 24.29 -5.95 11.90
N ASN A 80 24.59 -7.11 12.49
CA ASN A 80 25.47 -7.20 13.65
C ASN A 80 26.94 -7.04 13.25
N LYS A 81 27.85 -7.04 14.22
CA LYS A 81 29.32 -6.94 14.02
C LYS A 81 29.91 -8.00 13.09
N ASN A 82 29.29 -9.18 13.04
CA ASN A 82 29.75 -10.30 12.19
C ASN A 82 29.15 -10.19 10.76
N GLY A 83 28.50 -9.08 10.38
CA GLY A 83 27.91 -8.89 9.06
C GLY A 83 26.59 -9.60 8.82
N LYS A 84 26.08 -10.37 9.81
CA LYS A 84 24.78 -11.07 9.70
C LYS A 84 23.62 -10.08 9.78
N LYS A 85 22.74 -10.09 8.81
CA LYS A 85 21.48 -9.30 8.84
C LYS A 85 20.56 -9.85 9.94
N ILE A 86 20.30 -9.02 10.95
CA ILE A 86 19.33 -9.27 12.02
C ILE A 86 17.93 -8.86 11.58
N ILE A 87 17.83 -7.74 10.88
CA ILE A 87 16.62 -7.25 10.22
C ILE A 87 16.94 -7.11 8.74
N ASP A 88 16.04 -7.58 7.87
CA ASP A 88 16.25 -7.56 6.42
C ASP A 88 14.92 -7.23 5.70
N PHE A 89 14.85 -6.05 5.11
CA PHE A 89 13.72 -5.59 4.29
C PHE A 89 13.37 -6.57 3.15
N LYS A 90 14.38 -7.21 2.55
CA LYS A 90 14.17 -8.16 1.45
C LYS A 90 13.48 -9.46 1.90
N LYS A 91 13.49 -9.78 3.20
CA LYS A 91 12.74 -10.91 3.76
C LYS A 91 11.29 -10.56 4.07
N SER A 92 11.06 -9.32 4.47
CA SER A 92 9.72 -8.79 4.72
C SER A 92 9.76 -7.27 4.70
N ASN A 93 8.98 -6.64 3.83
CA ASN A 93 8.97 -5.19 3.71
C ASN A 93 8.35 -4.48 4.92
N ILE A 94 7.53 -5.17 5.74
CA ILE A 94 7.03 -4.62 7.02
C ILE A 94 8.13 -4.48 8.10
N HIS A 95 9.34 -5.01 7.86
CA HIS A 95 10.48 -4.73 8.73
C HIS A 95 10.93 -3.27 8.71
N LEU A 96 10.54 -2.50 7.71
CA LEU A 96 10.88 -1.09 7.61
C LEU A 96 9.69 -0.21 8.05
N VAL A 97 9.94 0.79 8.90
CA VAL A 97 8.98 1.85 9.15
C VAL A 97 8.70 2.57 7.82
N SER A 98 7.43 2.57 7.39
CA SER A 98 7.06 3.15 6.11
C SER A 98 7.38 4.65 6.07
N TYR A 99 7.89 5.15 4.95
CA TYR A 99 8.35 6.53 4.77
C TYR A 99 9.63 6.91 5.53
N SER A 100 10.44 5.94 5.95
CA SER A 100 11.73 6.19 6.58
C SER A 100 12.67 6.98 5.67
N VAL A 101 13.33 8.00 6.24
CA VAL A 101 14.41 8.73 5.54
C VAL A 101 15.66 7.86 5.39
N PRO A 102 16.55 8.12 4.42
CA PRO A 102 17.77 7.35 4.25
C PRO A 102 18.73 7.50 5.43
N ILE A 103 19.41 6.40 5.76
CA ILE A 103 20.47 6.34 6.76
C ILE A 103 21.51 5.29 6.37
N ASN A 104 22.77 5.52 6.72
CA ASN A 104 23.86 4.55 6.58
C ASN A 104 24.90 4.80 7.67
N GLU A 105 24.71 4.19 8.85
CA GLU A 105 25.51 4.48 10.03
C GLU A 105 25.79 3.21 10.86
N LYS A 106 26.84 3.29 11.69
CA LYS A 106 27.12 2.32 12.74
C LYS A 106 26.67 2.89 14.08
N ILE A 107 25.67 2.25 14.70
CA ILE A 107 24.94 2.79 15.87
C ILE A 107 25.00 1.79 17.03
N SER A 108 25.10 2.28 18.28
CA SER A 108 24.99 1.46 19.48
C SER A 108 23.59 0.85 19.61
N LEU A 109 23.48 -0.32 20.28
CA LEU A 109 22.14 -0.88 20.54
C LEU A 109 21.25 0.09 21.33
N LYS A 110 21.82 0.83 22.27
CA LYS A 110 21.11 1.83 23.08
C LYS A 110 20.42 2.88 22.20
N ASP A 111 21.11 3.41 21.20
CA ASP A 111 20.55 4.42 20.29
C ASP A 111 19.65 3.78 19.24
N LEU A 112 20.04 2.61 18.72
CA LEU A 112 19.22 1.86 17.76
C LEU A 112 17.84 1.51 18.33
N LYS A 113 17.74 1.17 19.63
CA LYS A 113 16.46 0.86 20.29
C LYS A 113 15.44 2.00 20.21
N LYS A 114 15.86 3.27 20.07
CA LYS A 114 14.97 4.42 19.86
C LYS A 114 14.23 4.38 18.52
N HIS A 115 14.74 3.58 17.58
CA HIS A 115 14.24 3.40 16.23
C HIS A 115 13.73 1.97 15.94
N LEU A 116 13.63 1.13 16.99
CA LEU A 116 13.10 -0.23 16.87
C LEU A 116 11.70 -0.30 17.48
N HIS A 117 10.79 -0.90 16.74
CA HIS A 117 9.39 -1.07 17.13
C HIS A 117 9.05 -2.55 17.24
N SER A 118 8.48 -2.96 18.38
CA SER A 118 7.98 -4.31 18.64
C SER A 118 6.66 -4.28 19.40
N LEU A 119 6.02 -5.44 19.54
CA LEU A 119 4.79 -5.62 20.30
C LEU A 119 5.01 -6.58 21.47
N PRO A 120 5.34 -6.11 22.68
CA PRO A 120 5.58 -6.99 23.83
C PRO A 120 4.41 -7.94 24.16
N LYS A 121 3.16 -7.48 23.97
CA LYS A 121 1.95 -8.30 24.16
C LYS A 121 1.70 -9.33 23.03
N LYS A 122 2.38 -9.20 21.88
CA LYS A 122 2.34 -10.14 20.74
C LYS A 122 3.76 -10.43 20.27
N PRO A 123 4.58 -11.15 21.07
CA PRO A 123 6.04 -11.18 20.91
C PRO A 123 6.54 -11.83 19.62
N ASN A 124 5.70 -12.57 18.91
CA ASN A 124 6.00 -13.19 17.60
C ASN A 124 5.53 -12.35 16.41
N SER A 125 4.80 -11.24 16.64
CA SER A 125 4.28 -10.38 15.58
C SER A 125 5.23 -9.21 15.30
N ILE A 126 5.29 -8.80 14.03
CA ILE A 126 6.00 -7.59 13.60
C ILE A 126 4.96 -6.48 13.48
N PRO A 127 5.12 -5.33 14.15
CA PRO A 127 4.19 -4.21 14.00
C PRO A 127 4.32 -3.56 12.62
N TYR A 128 3.24 -2.94 12.16
CA TYR A 128 3.27 -2.00 11.05
C TYR A 128 3.31 -0.58 11.61
N VAL A 129 4.35 0.18 11.23
CA VAL A 129 4.57 1.56 11.69
C VAL A 129 4.87 2.46 10.49
N THR A 130 4.40 3.70 10.54
CA THR A 130 4.58 4.71 9.50
C THR A 130 5.18 5.99 10.06
N SER A 131 5.79 6.79 9.16
CA SER A 131 6.45 8.06 9.50
C SER A 131 6.08 9.16 8.48
N TYR A 132 4.78 9.22 8.08
CA TYR A 132 4.32 10.06 6.98
C TYR A 132 4.46 11.57 7.21
N TYR A 133 4.33 12.01 8.46
CA TYR A 133 4.24 13.44 8.80
C TYR A 133 5.49 14.00 9.48
N LYS A 134 6.48 13.15 9.77
CA LYS A 134 7.75 13.54 10.43
C LYS A 134 8.91 12.87 9.72
N LYS A 135 9.97 13.60 9.44
CA LYS A 135 11.23 13.02 8.99
C LYS A 135 11.79 12.13 10.09
N ASN A 136 11.61 10.85 9.95
CA ASN A 136 12.07 9.83 10.87
C ASN A 136 12.48 8.57 10.12
N TRP A 137 13.12 7.63 10.80
CA TRP A 137 13.44 6.32 10.28
C TRP A 137 13.29 5.28 11.38
N GLY A 138 13.13 4.02 11.01
CA GLY A 138 13.04 2.96 11.99
C GLY A 138 12.84 1.59 11.37
N PHE A 139 12.89 0.57 12.23
CA PHE A 139 12.64 -0.81 11.88
C PHE A 139 11.61 -1.44 12.81
N CYS A 140 10.88 -2.40 12.25
CA CYS A 140 9.91 -3.20 12.97
C CYS A 140 10.42 -4.65 13.04
N LEU A 141 10.29 -5.26 14.21
CA LEU A 141 10.71 -6.64 14.44
C LEU A 141 9.85 -7.29 15.52
N THR A 142 9.94 -8.62 15.64
CA THR A 142 9.30 -9.33 16.73
C THR A 142 9.96 -8.97 18.05
N ASP A 143 9.19 -8.92 19.15
CA ASP A 143 9.72 -8.61 20.47
C ASP A 143 10.72 -9.68 20.95
N ASN A 144 10.46 -10.94 20.60
CA ASN A 144 11.41 -12.02 20.86
C ASN A 144 12.78 -11.77 20.20
N LYS A 145 12.79 -11.26 18.97
CA LYS A 145 14.04 -10.93 18.26
C LYS A 145 14.74 -9.71 18.88
N LEU A 146 13.98 -8.70 19.30
CA LEU A 146 14.51 -7.53 20.00
C LEU A 146 15.22 -7.90 21.32
N LYS A 147 14.62 -8.78 22.11
CA LYS A 147 15.19 -9.28 23.38
C LYS A 147 16.50 -10.06 23.20
N LEU A 148 16.69 -10.70 22.06
CA LEU A 148 17.92 -11.45 21.74
C LEU A 148 19.06 -10.57 21.22
N MET A 149 18.82 -9.29 20.94
CA MET A 149 19.86 -8.37 20.50
C MET A 149 20.83 -8.08 21.65
N LYS A 150 22.14 -8.31 21.39
CA LYS A 150 23.21 -8.09 22.38
C LYS A 150 23.65 -6.64 22.38
N ASP A 151 24.10 -6.16 23.53
CA ASP A 151 24.70 -4.82 23.64
C ASP A 151 26.00 -4.75 22.82
N ASP A 152 25.91 -4.08 21.69
CA ASP A 152 26.97 -3.99 20.67
C ASP A 152 26.64 -2.85 19.68
N TYR A 153 27.51 -2.66 18.70
CA TYR A 153 27.25 -1.78 17.55
C TYR A 153 26.66 -2.54 16.39
N TYR A 154 25.72 -1.88 15.69
CA TYR A 154 25.03 -2.41 14.52
C TYR A 154 25.21 -1.49 13.31
N ASN A 155 25.46 -2.08 12.16
CA ASN A 155 25.45 -1.36 10.90
C ASN A 155 24.02 -1.26 10.38
N VAL A 156 23.51 -0.04 10.30
CA VAL A 156 22.14 0.29 9.89
C VAL A 156 22.18 0.93 8.52
N LYS A 157 21.40 0.42 7.58
CA LYS A 157 21.22 1.03 6.27
C LYS A 157 19.75 1.06 5.89
N ILE A 158 19.30 2.22 5.40
CA ILE A 158 18.05 2.42 4.68
C ILE A 158 18.41 3.18 3.39
N ASP A 159 18.28 2.52 2.26
CA ASP A 159 18.51 3.09 0.93
C ASP A 159 17.18 3.53 0.35
N SER A 160 16.65 4.62 0.90
CA SER A 160 15.41 5.25 0.46
C SER A 160 15.68 6.60 -0.20
N SER A 161 14.67 7.10 -0.91
CA SER A 161 14.65 8.46 -1.44
C SER A 161 13.34 9.14 -1.09
N LEU A 162 13.40 10.43 -0.81
CA LEU A 162 12.25 11.30 -0.56
C LEU A 162 12.44 12.56 -1.40
N LYS A 163 11.79 12.60 -2.57
CA LYS A 163 11.99 13.62 -3.61
C LYS A 163 10.65 14.16 -4.11
N SER A 164 10.69 15.26 -4.85
CA SER A 164 9.53 15.68 -5.65
C SER A 164 9.14 14.56 -6.62
N GLY A 165 7.85 14.31 -6.73
CA GLY A 165 7.25 13.25 -7.52
C GLY A 165 5.73 13.41 -7.50
N SER A 166 4.99 12.32 -7.30
CA SER A 166 3.53 12.38 -7.29
C SER A 166 2.88 11.39 -6.34
N LEU A 167 1.65 11.72 -5.91
CA LEU A 167 0.68 10.80 -5.37
C LEU A 167 -0.05 10.17 -6.56
N THR A 168 -0.07 8.84 -6.62
CA THR A 168 -0.65 8.09 -7.73
C THR A 168 -1.89 7.35 -7.25
N TYR A 169 -2.96 7.37 -8.05
CA TYR A 169 -4.17 6.58 -7.81
C TYR A 169 -4.74 6.04 -9.11
N GLY A 170 -5.58 5.01 -9.02
CA GLY A 170 -6.26 4.40 -10.15
C GLY A 170 -7.77 4.58 -10.06
N GLU A 171 -8.42 4.76 -11.21
CA GLU A 171 -9.88 4.87 -11.32
C GLU A 171 -10.39 4.05 -12.49
N TYR A 172 -11.47 3.31 -12.26
CA TYR A 172 -12.23 2.63 -13.29
C TYR A 172 -13.70 3.05 -13.18
N PHE A 173 -14.29 3.44 -14.31
CA PHE A 173 -15.68 3.84 -14.39
C PHE A 173 -16.47 2.91 -15.30
N LYS A 174 -17.55 2.36 -14.80
CA LYS A 174 -18.52 1.55 -15.53
C LYS A 174 -19.83 2.31 -15.64
N LYS A 175 -20.20 2.73 -16.87
CA LYS A 175 -21.49 3.37 -17.13
C LYS A 175 -22.64 2.37 -16.97
N GLY A 176 -23.68 2.76 -16.24
CA GLY A 176 -24.96 2.08 -16.09
C GLY A 176 -26.03 2.66 -17.00
N LYS A 177 -27.30 2.30 -16.72
CA LYS A 177 -28.47 2.86 -17.39
C LYS A 177 -28.74 4.30 -16.98
N ILE A 178 -28.49 4.63 -15.72
CA ILE A 178 -28.64 5.97 -15.15
C ILE A 178 -27.31 6.55 -14.73
N SER A 179 -27.29 7.88 -14.53
CA SER A 179 -26.08 8.62 -14.14
C SER A 179 -25.71 8.47 -12.67
N ASP A 180 -26.64 8.04 -11.81
CA ASP A 180 -26.36 7.84 -10.39
C ASP A 180 -25.24 6.81 -10.21
N GLU A 181 -24.27 7.15 -9.38
CA GLU A 181 -23.03 6.36 -9.23
C GLU A 181 -22.96 5.64 -7.87
N ILE A 182 -22.53 4.39 -7.91
CA ILE A 182 -22.08 3.65 -6.72
C ILE A 182 -20.55 3.76 -6.69
N LEU A 183 -20.03 4.44 -5.66
CA LEU A 183 -18.59 4.60 -5.45
C LEU A 183 -18.04 3.44 -4.59
N ILE A 184 -17.07 2.73 -5.13
CA ILE A 184 -16.29 1.68 -4.44
C ILE A 184 -14.87 2.18 -4.27
N SER A 185 -14.50 2.51 -3.03
CA SER A 185 -13.18 3.00 -2.69
C SER A 185 -12.39 1.95 -1.93
N THR A 186 -11.16 1.69 -2.36
CA THR A 186 -10.22 0.81 -1.66
C THR A 186 -8.82 1.41 -1.64
N TYR A 187 -8.14 1.31 -0.50
CA TYR A 187 -6.78 1.85 -0.42
C TYR A 187 -5.71 0.81 -0.77
N ILE A 188 -4.66 1.29 -1.44
CA ILE A 188 -3.61 0.47 -2.06
C ILE A 188 -2.20 0.82 -1.54
N CYS A 189 -2.09 1.44 -0.39
CA CYS A 189 -0.82 1.96 0.13
C CYS A 189 -0.12 1.08 1.16
N HIS A 190 -0.78 0.03 1.69
CA HIS A 190 -0.19 -0.81 2.72
C HIS A 190 0.71 -1.91 2.14
N PRO A 191 1.93 -2.10 2.66
CA PRO A 191 2.85 -3.14 2.21
C PRO A 191 2.52 -4.48 2.86
N SER A 192 2.54 -5.59 2.12
CA SER A 192 2.48 -6.98 2.63
C SER A 192 1.46 -7.23 3.75
N LEU A 193 0.30 -6.59 3.68
CA LEU A 193 -0.81 -6.74 4.62
C LEU A 193 -2.04 -7.28 3.87
N CYS A 194 -2.39 -8.56 4.08
CA CYS A 194 -3.47 -9.21 3.34
C CYS A 194 -4.83 -8.65 3.73
N ASN A 195 -5.17 -8.62 5.03
CA ASN A 195 -6.46 -8.12 5.50
C ASN A 195 -6.59 -6.60 5.32
N ASP A 196 -5.45 -5.89 5.35
CA ASP A 196 -5.39 -4.43 5.31
C ASP A 196 -4.31 -3.95 4.31
N ASN A 197 -4.58 -3.94 3.00
CA ASN A 197 -5.87 -4.16 2.40
C ASN A 197 -5.76 -4.87 1.02
N ILE A 198 -4.77 -5.78 0.85
CA ILE A 198 -4.58 -6.49 -0.43
C ILE A 198 -5.85 -7.28 -0.81
N SER A 199 -6.55 -7.86 0.17
CA SER A 199 -7.80 -8.58 -0.07
C SER A 199 -8.88 -7.65 -0.64
N GLY A 200 -9.06 -6.46 -0.08
CA GLY A 200 -9.99 -5.46 -0.59
C GLY A 200 -9.66 -5.00 -2.00
N VAL A 201 -8.37 -4.81 -2.29
CA VAL A 201 -7.87 -4.47 -3.64
C VAL A 201 -8.21 -5.58 -4.64
N ALA A 202 -7.93 -6.83 -4.29
CA ALA A 202 -8.17 -7.98 -5.17
C ALA A 202 -9.67 -8.19 -5.41
N VAL A 203 -10.49 -8.16 -4.36
CA VAL A 203 -11.95 -8.29 -4.47
C VAL A 203 -12.55 -7.16 -5.31
N SER A 204 -12.14 -5.92 -5.08
CA SER A 204 -12.63 -4.76 -5.86
C SER A 204 -12.25 -4.87 -7.34
N ALA A 205 -11.04 -5.31 -7.66
CA ALA A 205 -10.60 -5.48 -9.04
C ALA A 205 -11.39 -6.60 -9.76
N ILE A 206 -11.61 -7.73 -9.10
CA ILE A 206 -12.39 -8.84 -9.66
C ILE A 206 -13.87 -8.45 -9.79
N LEU A 207 -14.44 -7.73 -8.82
CA LEU A 207 -15.79 -7.20 -8.93
C LEU A 207 -15.91 -6.25 -10.13
N ALA A 208 -14.98 -5.32 -10.30
CA ALA A 208 -14.94 -4.44 -11.47
C ALA A 208 -14.89 -5.24 -12.78
N LYS A 209 -14.03 -6.27 -12.87
CA LYS A 209 -13.93 -7.19 -14.01
C LYS A 209 -15.27 -7.88 -14.31
N ILE A 210 -15.99 -8.35 -13.31
CA ILE A 210 -17.31 -8.98 -13.48
C ILE A 210 -18.31 -7.95 -14.02
N LEU A 211 -18.34 -6.76 -13.46
CA LEU A 211 -19.25 -5.70 -13.89
C LEU A 211 -19.04 -5.27 -15.34
N THR A 212 -17.84 -5.48 -15.93
CA THR A 212 -17.66 -5.22 -17.38
C THR A 212 -18.55 -6.07 -18.26
N LYS A 213 -18.94 -7.27 -17.80
CA LYS A 213 -19.67 -8.29 -18.57
C LYS A 213 -21.19 -8.20 -18.44
N ILE A 214 -21.70 -7.32 -17.59
CA ILE A 214 -23.13 -7.21 -17.30
C ILE A 214 -23.64 -5.79 -17.50
N ASN A 215 -24.91 -5.67 -17.86
CA ASN A 215 -25.61 -4.38 -17.89
C ASN A 215 -26.07 -4.03 -16.48
N THR A 216 -25.65 -2.88 -15.98
CA THR A 216 -25.97 -2.38 -14.66
C THR A 216 -27.02 -1.28 -14.74
N TYR A 217 -27.84 -1.14 -13.70
CA TYR A 217 -28.80 -0.03 -13.57
C TYR A 217 -28.07 1.25 -13.16
N TYR A 218 -27.32 1.22 -12.04
CA TYR A 218 -26.43 2.29 -11.60
C TYR A 218 -25.11 2.27 -12.36
N SER A 219 -24.48 3.42 -12.47
CA SER A 219 -23.06 3.52 -12.82
C SER A 219 -22.20 3.13 -11.64
N TYR A 220 -20.98 2.63 -11.88
CA TYR A 220 -20.04 2.21 -10.84
C TYR A 220 -18.70 2.90 -11.05
N ARG A 221 -18.16 3.46 -9.97
CA ARG A 221 -16.84 4.04 -9.94
C ARG A 221 -15.98 3.30 -8.91
N PHE A 222 -14.87 2.74 -9.36
CA PHE A 222 -13.88 2.08 -8.50
C PHE A 222 -12.67 2.99 -8.40
N ILE A 223 -12.24 3.28 -7.17
CA ILE A 223 -11.03 4.05 -6.92
C ILE A 223 -10.05 3.25 -6.05
N PHE A 224 -8.80 3.14 -6.52
CA PHE A 224 -7.68 2.50 -5.85
C PHE A 224 -6.70 3.59 -5.47
N ILE A 225 -6.70 4.00 -4.20
CA ILE A 225 -6.05 5.22 -3.73
C ILE A 225 -5.23 4.97 -2.47
N PRO A 226 -4.22 5.80 -2.14
CA PRO A 226 -3.66 5.81 -0.81
C PRO A 226 -4.72 6.15 0.25
N GLU A 227 -4.65 5.47 1.41
CA GLU A 227 -5.58 5.71 2.52
C GLU A 227 -5.58 7.19 2.93
N THR A 228 -6.72 7.73 3.34
CA THR A 228 -6.95 9.09 3.84
C THR A 228 -6.51 10.16 2.85
N ILE A 229 -5.20 10.35 2.64
CA ILE A 229 -4.63 11.39 1.78
C ILE A 229 -4.96 11.20 0.30
N GLY A 230 -5.08 9.96 -0.16
CA GLY A 230 -5.55 9.65 -1.51
C GLY A 230 -7.00 10.05 -1.68
N ALA A 231 -7.89 9.70 -0.73
CA ALA A 231 -9.29 10.08 -0.75
C ALA A 231 -9.46 11.61 -0.73
N ILE A 232 -8.74 12.32 0.16
CA ILE A 232 -8.73 13.78 0.21
C ILE A 232 -8.28 14.36 -1.14
N THR A 233 -7.23 13.79 -1.74
CA THR A 233 -6.71 14.24 -3.04
C THR A 233 -7.73 14.02 -4.14
N TRP A 234 -8.35 12.84 -4.20
CA TRP A 234 -9.38 12.52 -5.19
C TRP A 234 -10.59 13.44 -5.05
N LEU A 235 -11.11 13.62 -3.83
CA LEU A 235 -12.24 14.52 -3.54
C LEU A 235 -11.95 15.95 -3.97
N SER A 236 -10.73 16.48 -3.70
CA SER A 236 -10.35 17.84 -4.10
C SER A 236 -10.37 18.06 -5.61
N LYS A 237 -10.19 16.99 -6.40
CA LYS A 237 -10.22 17.04 -7.86
C LYS A 237 -11.62 16.82 -8.44
N ASN A 238 -12.52 16.17 -7.70
CA ASN A 238 -13.82 15.74 -8.18
C ASN A 238 -15.00 16.38 -7.44
N ASN A 239 -14.80 17.29 -6.48
CA ASN A 239 -15.83 17.89 -5.64
C ASN A 239 -16.93 18.65 -6.41
N LYS A 240 -16.70 19.01 -7.67
CA LYS A 240 -17.73 19.65 -8.52
C LYS A 240 -18.69 18.65 -9.16
N ASN A 241 -18.38 17.37 -9.09
CA ASN A 241 -19.14 16.28 -9.71
C ASN A 241 -19.81 15.37 -8.67
N LEU A 242 -19.70 15.72 -7.41
CA LEU A 242 -20.33 15.07 -6.26
C LEU A 242 -21.46 15.97 -5.74
#